data_71586c5da4f0c8064ea41b60fa342981
#
_entry.id   71586c5da4f0c8064ea41b60fa342981
#
_cell.length_a   1.000
_cell.length_b   1.000
_cell.length_c   1.000
_cell.angle_alpha   90.00
_cell.angle_beta   90.00
_cell.angle_gamma   90.00
#
_symmetry.space_group_name_H-M   'P 1'
#
loop_
_entity.id
_entity.type
_entity.pdbx_description
1 polymer ?
#
loop_
_entity_poly.entity_id
_entity_poly.type
_entity_poly.pdbx_seq_one_letter_code
_entity_poly.pdbx_strand_id
1 'polypeptide(L)'
;LALLPDKEERAYFVATAEKYNVYGMKGYADDGYCSEGVGYYNYGFCAYILLREEVYRATQGKIDFFQTPKFVRIARYGKKIQMNEGVCPAYSDCRIGLSPDKLILSYCDRALGITSAEEQPVLPKGNNLSLHLLELFTSQVAKVGMTDGIRQVLQEESDALRAYYEQAGILIARPAGGTSCRLAISAKGGTNAENHNHNDVGSYAVALGSETMVGDQG
;
A
#
# COMPACT_ATOMS: atom_id res chain seq x y z
N LEU A 1 1.52 21.08 -10.04
CA LEU A 1 2.51 21.36 -11.11
C LEU A 1 1.84 21.79 -12.40
N ALA A 2 0.78 21.13 -12.84
CA ALA A 2 0.09 21.45 -14.10
C ALA A 2 -0.47 22.89 -14.14
N LEU A 3 -0.80 23.46 -12.99
CA LEU A 3 -1.36 24.81 -12.88
C LEU A 3 -0.29 25.93 -12.78
N LEU A 4 0.99 25.56 -12.65
CA LEU A 4 2.08 26.54 -12.56
C LEU A 4 2.59 26.88 -13.98
N PRO A 5 2.40 28.11 -14.47
CA PRO A 5 2.84 28.50 -15.80
C PRO A 5 4.37 28.63 -15.90
N ASP A 6 5.03 29.03 -14.81
CA ASP A 6 6.46 29.27 -14.80
C ASP A 6 7.26 27.96 -14.72
N LYS A 7 8.27 27.82 -15.60
CA LYS A 7 9.09 26.64 -15.72
C LYS A 7 10.08 26.47 -14.55
N GLU A 8 10.63 27.56 -14.07
CA GLU A 8 11.59 27.55 -12.95
C GLU A 8 10.87 27.22 -11.65
N GLU A 9 9.67 27.78 -11.44
CA GLU A 9 8.82 27.46 -10.32
C GLU A 9 8.43 25.97 -10.32
N ARG A 10 8.03 25.40 -11.47
CA ARG A 10 7.77 23.96 -11.57
C ARG A 10 8.99 23.13 -11.24
N ALA A 11 10.18 23.52 -11.74
CA ALA A 11 11.43 22.80 -11.47
C ALA A 11 11.77 22.85 -9.97
N TYR A 12 11.55 23.99 -9.32
CA TYR A 12 11.73 24.13 -7.87
C TYR A 12 10.84 23.16 -7.08
N PHE A 13 9.54 23.05 -7.42
CA PHE A 13 8.64 22.14 -6.74
C PHE A 13 8.98 20.67 -7.00
N VAL A 14 9.40 20.32 -8.22
CA VAL A 14 9.85 18.94 -8.53
C VAL A 14 11.09 18.58 -7.71
N ALA A 15 12.10 19.46 -7.68
CA ALA A 15 13.32 19.22 -6.90
C ALA A 15 13.03 19.16 -5.39
N THR A 16 12.09 19.96 -4.90
CA THR A 16 11.64 19.94 -3.51
C THR A 16 10.95 18.61 -3.19
N ALA A 17 10.05 18.17 -4.06
CA ALA A 17 9.37 16.89 -3.90
C ALA A 17 10.37 15.72 -3.88
N GLU A 18 11.32 15.68 -4.81
CA GLU A 18 12.38 14.67 -4.86
C GLU A 18 13.21 14.65 -3.58
N LYS A 19 13.65 15.83 -3.11
CA LYS A 19 14.45 15.99 -1.90
C LYS A 19 13.73 15.51 -0.64
N TYR A 20 12.46 15.86 -0.46
CA TYR A 20 11.73 15.64 0.79
C TYR A 20 10.93 14.34 0.83
N ASN A 21 10.59 13.79 -0.32
CA ASN A 21 9.85 12.54 -0.43
C ASN A 21 10.53 11.36 0.28
N VAL A 22 11.86 11.35 0.34
CA VAL A 22 12.64 10.33 1.06
C VAL A 22 12.29 10.26 2.55
N TYR A 23 11.85 11.35 3.15
CA TYR A 23 11.48 11.37 4.57
C TYR A 23 10.11 10.72 4.80
N GLY A 24 9.13 10.99 3.94
CA GLY A 24 7.84 10.31 3.99
C GLY A 24 7.97 8.80 3.82
N MET A 25 8.89 8.37 2.95
CA MET A 25 9.13 6.95 2.70
C MET A 25 9.89 6.23 3.80
N LYS A 26 10.55 6.95 4.72
CA LYS A 26 11.15 6.35 5.93
C LYS A 26 10.11 5.85 6.93
N GLY A 27 8.88 6.34 6.87
CA GLY A 27 7.76 5.84 7.68
C GLY A 27 7.32 4.42 7.32
N TYR A 28 7.73 3.92 6.14
CA TYR A 28 7.50 2.53 5.74
C TYR A 28 8.76 1.70 5.98
N ALA A 29 8.58 0.50 6.50
CA ALA A 29 9.66 -0.48 6.64
C ALA A 29 10.20 -0.94 5.27
N ASP A 30 11.39 -1.53 5.22
CA ASP A 30 11.99 -1.96 3.94
C ASP A 30 11.27 -3.16 3.33
N ASP A 31 10.51 -3.91 4.14
CA ASP A 31 9.59 -4.98 3.71
C ASP A 31 8.21 -4.46 3.25
N GLY A 32 8.03 -3.14 3.22
CA GLY A 32 6.82 -2.45 2.79
C GLY A 32 5.76 -2.28 3.90
N TYR A 33 6.02 -2.70 5.13
CA TYR A 33 5.06 -2.55 6.23
C TYR A 33 4.80 -1.07 6.55
N CYS A 34 3.52 -0.74 6.75
CA CYS A 34 3.08 0.56 7.26
C CYS A 34 2.84 0.44 8.77
N SER A 35 3.71 1.05 9.58
CA SER A 35 3.64 0.95 11.04
C SER A 35 2.37 1.55 11.66
N GLU A 36 1.74 2.49 10.95
CA GLU A 36 0.49 3.13 11.39
C GLU A 36 -0.77 2.39 10.92
N GLY A 37 -0.62 1.27 10.21
CA GLY A 37 -1.72 0.43 9.76
C GLY A 37 -2.41 0.89 8.48
N VAL A 38 -3.51 0.20 8.15
CA VAL A 38 -4.22 0.34 6.85
C VAL A 38 -4.85 1.71 6.65
N GLY A 39 -5.34 2.34 7.71
CA GLY A 39 -5.95 3.67 7.63
C GLY A 39 -4.98 4.72 7.11
N TYR A 40 -3.81 4.79 7.70
CA TYR A 40 -2.76 5.71 7.30
C TYR A 40 -2.08 5.31 5.99
N TYR A 41 -2.00 4.02 5.68
CA TYR A 41 -1.62 3.57 4.34
C TYR A 41 -2.56 4.16 3.27
N ASN A 42 -3.86 4.05 3.45
CA ASN A 42 -4.83 4.61 2.51
C ASN A 42 -4.64 6.13 2.34
N TYR A 43 -4.40 6.85 3.43
CA TYR A 43 -4.20 8.30 3.41
C TYR A 43 -2.84 8.69 2.82
N GLY A 44 -1.76 8.23 3.43
CA GLY A 44 -0.39 8.66 3.09
C GLY A 44 0.08 8.12 1.75
N PHE A 45 -0.21 6.84 1.45
CA PHE A 45 0.21 6.25 0.19
C PHE A 45 -0.60 6.75 -0.99
N CYS A 46 -1.89 7.08 -0.81
CA CYS A 46 -2.68 7.76 -1.84
C CYS A 46 -2.07 9.12 -2.21
N ALA A 47 -1.69 9.93 -1.22
CA ALA A 47 -1.02 11.21 -1.45
C ALA A 47 0.31 11.02 -2.20
N TYR A 48 1.05 9.98 -1.86
CA TYR A 48 2.29 9.63 -2.55
C TYR A 48 2.08 9.23 -4.01
N ILE A 49 1.06 8.44 -4.31
CA ILE A 49 0.69 8.09 -5.68
C ILE A 49 0.37 9.34 -6.51
N LEU A 50 -0.40 10.26 -5.94
CA LEU A 50 -0.72 11.53 -6.60
C LEU A 50 0.54 12.35 -6.89
N LEU A 51 1.46 12.44 -5.93
CA LEU A 51 2.74 13.10 -6.13
C LEU A 51 3.55 12.43 -7.24
N ARG A 52 3.60 11.10 -7.26
CA ARG A 52 4.27 10.33 -8.33
C ARG A 52 3.72 10.68 -9.70
N GLU A 53 2.40 10.63 -9.89
CA GLU A 53 1.76 10.90 -11.18
C GLU A 53 2.04 12.34 -11.67
N GLU A 54 1.95 13.32 -10.77
CA GLU A 54 2.24 14.71 -11.08
C GLU A 54 3.70 14.91 -11.51
N VAL A 55 4.65 14.34 -10.78
CA VAL A 55 6.08 14.46 -11.10
C VAL A 55 6.42 13.69 -12.38
N TYR A 56 5.91 12.47 -12.53
CA TYR A 56 6.11 11.67 -13.73
C TYR A 56 5.64 12.41 -14.98
N ARG A 57 4.43 12.97 -14.94
CA ARG A 57 3.86 13.73 -16.08
C ARG A 57 4.60 15.04 -16.32
N ALA A 58 4.91 15.80 -15.27
CA ALA A 58 5.64 17.07 -15.38
C ALA A 58 7.06 16.89 -15.97
N THR A 59 7.68 15.74 -15.71
CA THR A 59 9.03 15.39 -16.20
C THR A 59 9.02 14.55 -17.48
N GLN A 60 7.85 14.26 -18.04
CA GLN A 60 7.70 13.37 -19.21
C GLN A 60 8.32 11.98 -18.97
N GLY A 61 8.12 11.44 -17.78
CA GLY A 61 8.61 10.13 -17.39
C GLY A 61 10.08 10.06 -16.97
N LYS A 62 10.80 11.19 -16.91
CA LYS A 62 12.22 11.19 -16.53
C LYS A 62 12.43 10.88 -15.04
N ILE A 63 11.48 11.27 -14.20
CA ILE A 63 11.50 10.99 -12.78
C ILE A 63 10.27 10.13 -12.43
N ASP A 64 10.52 8.94 -11.92
CA ASP A 64 9.50 8.04 -11.40
C ASP A 64 9.89 7.58 -9.99
N PHE A 65 9.08 7.90 -9.00
CA PHE A 65 9.33 7.54 -7.61
C PHE A 65 9.07 6.06 -7.30
N PHE A 66 8.48 5.30 -8.22
CA PHE A 66 8.17 3.88 -8.02
C PHE A 66 9.29 2.92 -8.48
N GLN A 67 10.46 3.41 -8.81
CA GLN A 67 11.54 2.61 -9.42
C GLN A 67 12.42 1.82 -8.43
N THR A 68 11.98 1.61 -7.21
CA THR A 68 12.77 0.83 -6.23
C THR A 68 12.01 -0.38 -5.72
N PRO A 69 12.69 -1.49 -5.38
CA PRO A 69 12.05 -2.66 -4.76
C PRO A 69 11.23 -2.33 -3.51
N LYS A 70 11.70 -1.42 -2.67
CA LYS A 70 10.95 -0.93 -1.49
C LYS A 70 9.58 -0.39 -1.87
N PHE A 71 9.51 0.39 -2.96
CA PHE A 71 8.25 0.93 -3.45
C PHE A 71 7.25 -0.13 -3.84
N VAL A 72 7.71 -1.14 -4.55
CA VAL A 72 6.86 -2.26 -4.95
C VAL A 72 6.30 -2.97 -3.72
N ARG A 73 7.13 -3.18 -2.68
CA ARG A 73 6.67 -3.76 -1.41
C ARG A 73 5.63 -2.90 -0.72
N ILE A 74 5.80 -1.57 -0.69
CA ILE A 74 4.79 -0.65 -0.15
C ILE A 74 3.50 -0.70 -0.97
N ALA A 75 3.59 -0.68 -2.31
CA ALA A 75 2.42 -0.80 -3.19
C ALA A 75 1.67 -2.13 -2.98
N ARG A 76 2.37 -3.19 -2.63
CA ARG A 76 1.78 -4.52 -2.33
C ARG A 76 1.28 -4.66 -0.90
N TYR A 77 1.63 -3.72 0.01
CA TYR A 77 1.23 -3.79 1.42
C TYR A 77 -0.27 -4.01 1.59
N GLY A 78 -1.10 -3.23 0.88
CA GLY A 78 -2.54 -3.33 1.01
C GLY A 78 -3.12 -4.70 0.63
N LYS A 79 -2.49 -5.46 -0.26
CA LYS A 79 -2.87 -6.86 -0.53
C LYS A 79 -2.25 -7.82 0.48
N LYS A 80 -1.00 -7.61 0.83
CA LYS A 80 -0.22 -8.49 1.70
C LYS A 80 -0.70 -8.48 3.14
N ILE A 81 -1.23 -7.37 3.68
CA ILE A 81 -1.70 -7.25 5.06
C ILE A 81 -3.07 -7.91 5.28
N GLN A 82 -3.85 -8.18 4.26
CA GLN A 82 -5.17 -8.76 4.40
C GLN A 82 -5.09 -10.21 4.90
N MET A 83 -5.87 -10.53 5.91
CA MET A 83 -6.09 -11.89 6.42
C MET A 83 -7.00 -12.68 5.48
N ASN A 84 -8.13 -12.10 5.11
CA ASN A 84 -9.04 -12.49 4.05
C ASN A 84 -9.34 -11.25 3.20
N GLU A 85 -10.08 -11.40 2.10
CA GLU A 85 -10.42 -10.27 1.25
C GLU A 85 -11.16 -9.17 2.06
N GLY A 86 -10.57 -7.98 2.12
CA GLY A 86 -11.10 -6.82 2.84
C GLY A 86 -10.96 -6.89 4.38
N VAL A 87 -10.41 -7.96 4.94
CA VAL A 87 -10.23 -8.10 6.40
C VAL A 87 -8.76 -7.95 6.76
N CYS A 88 -8.44 -6.95 7.58
CA CYS A 88 -7.09 -6.67 8.05
C CYS A 88 -7.00 -6.76 9.56
N PRO A 89 -5.82 -7.09 10.13
CA PRO A 89 -5.60 -6.96 11.55
C PRO A 89 -5.59 -5.49 11.96
N ALA A 90 -6.11 -5.19 13.14
CA ALA A 90 -6.16 -3.85 13.72
C ALA A 90 -4.98 -3.66 14.69
N TYR A 91 -3.78 -3.54 14.16
CA TYR A 91 -2.57 -3.19 14.93
C TYR A 91 -2.28 -1.70 14.81
N SER A 92 -1.61 -1.14 15.83
CA SER A 92 -1.27 0.29 15.91
C SER A 92 -2.53 1.17 15.77
N ASP A 93 -2.47 2.27 15.04
CA ASP A 93 -3.59 3.20 14.81
C ASP A 93 -4.68 2.65 13.85
N CYS A 94 -4.75 1.33 13.66
CA CYS A 94 -5.71 0.72 12.76
C CYS A 94 -6.93 0.18 13.51
N ARG A 95 -8.13 0.55 13.09
CA ARG A 95 -9.39 0.08 13.67
C ARG A 95 -9.87 -1.19 12.97
N ILE A 96 -10.60 -2.05 13.72
CA ILE A 96 -11.32 -3.18 13.13
C ILE A 96 -12.29 -2.69 12.05
N GLY A 97 -12.32 -3.42 10.92
CA GLY A 97 -13.18 -3.10 9.78
C GLY A 97 -12.56 -2.12 8.77
N LEU A 98 -11.38 -1.59 9.03
CA LEU A 98 -10.64 -0.87 7.99
C LEU A 98 -10.05 -1.85 6.97
N SER A 99 -10.15 -1.49 5.71
CA SER A 99 -9.60 -2.24 4.59
C SER A 99 -8.80 -1.33 3.66
N PRO A 100 -7.85 -1.88 2.89
CA PRO A 100 -7.19 -1.12 1.85
C PRO A 100 -8.19 -0.63 0.82
N ASP A 101 -8.03 0.62 0.39
CA ASP A 101 -8.92 1.20 -0.61
C ASP A 101 -8.71 0.50 -1.96
N LYS A 102 -9.82 0.04 -2.55
CA LYS A 102 -9.80 -0.72 -3.81
C LYS A 102 -9.24 0.09 -4.99
N LEU A 103 -9.39 1.41 -4.97
CA LEU A 103 -8.85 2.28 -6.00
C LEU A 103 -7.31 2.34 -5.93
N ILE A 104 -6.76 2.41 -4.70
CA ILE A 104 -5.31 2.34 -4.47
C ILE A 104 -4.77 0.99 -4.92
N LEU A 105 -5.44 -0.11 -4.56
CA LEU A 105 -5.03 -1.46 -4.98
C LEU A 105 -5.05 -1.61 -6.51
N SER A 106 -6.14 -1.17 -7.15
CA SER A 106 -6.28 -1.19 -8.61
C SER A 106 -5.21 -0.35 -9.31
N TYR A 107 -4.94 0.86 -8.78
CA TYR A 107 -3.86 1.70 -9.30
C TYR A 107 -2.49 0.97 -9.21
N CYS A 108 -2.16 0.39 -8.05
CA CYS A 108 -0.90 -0.32 -7.85
C CYS A 108 -0.75 -1.50 -8.81
N ASP A 109 -1.81 -2.30 -8.98
CA ASP A 109 -1.78 -3.45 -9.89
C ASP A 109 -1.56 -3.02 -11.34
N ARG A 110 -2.22 -1.95 -11.78
CA ARG A 110 -2.01 -1.38 -13.12
C ARG A 110 -0.60 -0.82 -13.29
N ALA A 111 -0.09 -0.09 -12.30
CA ALA A 111 1.26 0.46 -12.32
C ALA A 111 2.32 -0.64 -12.41
N LEU A 112 2.10 -1.75 -11.73
CA LEU A 112 2.99 -2.92 -11.70
C LEU A 112 2.75 -3.91 -12.86
N GLY A 113 1.76 -3.67 -13.71
CA GLY A 113 1.43 -4.56 -14.82
C GLY A 113 0.87 -5.92 -14.41
N ILE A 114 0.25 -6.01 -13.21
CA ILE A 114 -0.29 -7.26 -12.66
C ILE A 114 -1.73 -7.49 -13.15
N THR A 115 -2.45 -6.43 -13.47
CA THR A 115 -3.87 -6.50 -13.86
C THR A 115 -4.07 -6.76 -15.34
N SER A 116 -5.06 -7.58 -15.68
CA SER A 116 -5.59 -7.69 -17.05
C SER A 116 -6.38 -6.43 -17.43
N ALA A 117 -6.40 -6.07 -18.72
CA ALA A 117 -7.09 -4.89 -19.24
C ALA A 117 -8.63 -4.88 -19.07
N GLU A 118 -9.21 -5.98 -18.55
CA GLU A 118 -10.67 -6.21 -18.47
C GLU A 118 -11.28 -5.86 -17.09
N GLU A 119 -10.47 -5.44 -16.10
CA GLU A 119 -11.04 -5.10 -14.79
C GLU A 119 -11.86 -3.82 -14.87
N GLN A 120 -13.10 -3.90 -14.32
CA GLN A 120 -14.01 -2.77 -14.22
C GLN A 120 -13.38 -1.62 -13.45
N PRO A 121 -13.58 -0.36 -13.85
CA PRO A 121 -13.08 0.79 -13.12
C PRO A 121 -13.66 0.81 -11.70
N VAL A 122 -12.79 0.96 -10.71
CA VAL A 122 -13.21 1.16 -9.32
C VAL A 122 -13.55 2.62 -9.14
N LEU A 123 -14.76 2.91 -8.69
CA LEU A 123 -15.18 4.27 -8.35
C LEU A 123 -14.88 4.56 -6.88
N PRO A 124 -14.38 5.76 -6.55
CA PRO A 124 -14.15 6.15 -5.16
C PRO A 124 -15.49 6.24 -4.41
N LYS A 125 -15.47 5.87 -3.13
CA LYS A 125 -16.62 6.00 -2.24
C LYS A 125 -16.42 7.16 -1.28
N GLY A 126 -17.49 7.92 -1.01
CA GLY A 126 -17.46 9.03 -0.05
C GLY A 126 -16.86 10.31 -0.64
N ASN A 127 -16.44 11.23 0.24
CA ASN A 127 -16.00 12.59 -0.12
C ASN A 127 -14.47 12.79 -0.02
N ASN A 128 -13.68 11.73 -0.19
CA ASN A 128 -12.22 11.84 -0.12
C ASN A 128 -11.68 12.40 -1.44
N LEU A 129 -11.29 13.68 -1.43
CA LEU A 129 -10.75 14.37 -2.60
C LEU A 129 -9.56 13.66 -3.22
N SER A 130 -8.65 13.10 -2.40
CA SER A 130 -7.47 12.40 -2.90
C SER A 130 -7.82 11.17 -3.72
N LEU A 131 -8.84 10.42 -3.32
CA LEU A 131 -9.32 9.25 -4.08
C LEU A 131 -9.99 9.68 -5.39
N HIS A 132 -10.79 10.77 -5.39
CA HIS A 132 -11.36 11.31 -6.62
C HIS A 132 -10.30 11.84 -7.59
N LEU A 133 -9.23 12.47 -7.07
CA LEU A 133 -8.10 12.86 -7.91
C LEU A 133 -7.34 11.64 -8.45
N LEU A 134 -7.18 10.60 -7.62
CA LEU A 134 -6.54 9.36 -8.05
C LEU A 134 -7.31 8.67 -9.19
N GLU A 135 -8.64 8.72 -9.17
CA GLU A 135 -9.49 8.19 -10.23
C GLU A 135 -9.15 8.79 -11.61
N LEU A 136 -8.81 10.08 -11.67
CA LEU A 136 -8.41 10.74 -12.92
C LEU A 136 -7.17 10.11 -13.56
N PHE A 137 -6.32 9.50 -12.76
CA PHE A 137 -5.09 8.85 -13.24
C PHE A 137 -5.27 7.36 -13.52
N THR A 138 -6.35 6.72 -13.07
CA THR A 138 -6.51 5.25 -13.18
C THR A 138 -6.68 4.75 -14.61
N SER A 139 -7.17 5.59 -15.53
CA SER A 139 -7.29 5.23 -16.96
C SER A 139 -5.95 5.24 -17.70
N GLN A 140 -4.97 5.97 -17.20
CA GLN A 140 -3.66 6.20 -17.84
C GLN A 140 -2.53 6.13 -16.80
N VAL A 141 -2.48 5.05 -16.04
CA VAL A 141 -1.44 4.86 -15.01
C VAL A 141 -0.07 4.74 -15.64
N ALA A 142 0.89 5.51 -15.13
CA ALA A 142 2.29 5.37 -15.50
C ALA A 142 2.82 4.00 -15.03
N LYS A 143 3.25 3.17 -15.98
CA LYS A 143 3.77 1.84 -15.66
C LYS A 143 5.19 1.95 -15.10
N VAL A 144 5.46 1.16 -14.07
CA VAL A 144 6.77 1.05 -13.44
C VAL A 144 7.74 0.34 -14.39
N GLY A 145 8.95 0.88 -14.53
CA GLY A 145 10.03 0.22 -15.25
C GLY A 145 10.46 -1.08 -14.56
N MET A 146 10.36 -2.20 -15.26
CA MET A 146 10.65 -3.53 -14.71
C MET A 146 12.16 -3.79 -14.65
N THR A 147 12.75 -3.55 -13.47
CA THR A 147 14.12 -3.99 -13.13
C THR A 147 14.11 -5.42 -12.57
N ASP A 148 15.28 -6.08 -12.54
CA ASP A 148 15.38 -7.43 -11.97
C ASP A 148 14.99 -7.46 -10.48
N GLY A 149 15.38 -6.44 -9.71
CA GLY A 149 14.97 -6.34 -8.31
C GLY A 149 13.45 -6.18 -8.12
N ILE A 150 12.77 -5.47 -9.01
CA ILE A 150 11.31 -5.34 -9.00
C ILE A 150 10.65 -6.68 -9.37
N ARG A 151 11.14 -7.36 -10.41
CA ARG A 151 10.66 -8.69 -10.80
C ARG A 151 10.79 -9.70 -9.67
N GLN A 152 11.93 -9.69 -8.98
CA GLN A 152 12.16 -10.56 -7.83
C GLN A 152 11.12 -10.32 -6.73
N VAL A 153 10.86 -9.07 -6.34
CA VAL A 153 9.82 -8.76 -5.32
C VAL A 153 8.45 -9.26 -5.75
N LEU A 154 8.07 -9.06 -7.01
CA LEU A 154 6.76 -9.52 -7.50
C LEU A 154 6.64 -11.05 -7.50
N GLN A 155 7.73 -11.79 -7.72
CA GLN A 155 7.77 -13.25 -7.63
C GLN A 155 7.67 -13.73 -6.18
N GLU A 156 8.38 -13.08 -5.26
CA GLU A 156 8.38 -13.43 -3.83
C GLU A 156 7.01 -13.20 -3.17
N GLU A 157 6.25 -12.23 -3.66
CA GLU A 157 4.97 -11.83 -3.08
C GLU A 157 3.73 -12.43 -3.77
N SER A 158 3.92 -13.29 -4.77
CA SER A 158 2.80 -13.94 -5.45
C SER A 158 2.13 -14.98 -4.55
N ASP A 159 0.82 -14.78 -4.25
CA ASP A 159 -0.13 -15.77 -3.67
C ASP A 159 0.30 -16.56 -2.43
N ALA A 160 1.15 -15.98 -1.60
CA ALA A 160 1.63 -16.64 -0.41
C ALA A 160 0.48 -16.90 0.60
N LEU A 161 0.26 -18.16 0.97
CA LEU A 161 -0.61 -18.54 2.09
C LEU A 161 -0.18 -17.88 3.40
N ARG A 162 1.07 -17.46 3.46
CA ARG A 162 1.66 -16.77 4.60
C ARG A 162 2.37 -15.51 4.11
N ALA A 163 2.16 -14.41 4.82
CA ALA A 163 2.92 -13.19 4.67
C ALA A 163 3.61 -12.89 6.00
N TYR A 164 4.87 -12.52 5.94
CA TYR A 164 5.64 -12.12 7.10
C TYR A 164 6.27 -10.75 6.86
N TYR A 165 6.11 -9.87 7.84
CA TYR A 165 6.78 -8.59 7.91
C TYR A 165 7.86 -8.70 8.99
N GLU A 166 9.09 -8.88 8.56
CA GLU A 166 10.23 -9.20 9.44
C GLU A 166 10.51 -8.08 10.44
N GLN A 167 10.49 -6.84 9.99
CA GLN A 167 10.80 -5.68 10.83
C GLN A 167 9.75 -5.43 11.90
N ALA A 168 8.47 -5.68 11.60
CA ALA A 168 7.37 -5.54 12.55
C ALA A 168 7.06 -6.83 13.32
N GLY A 169 7.61 -7.95 12.90
CA GLY A 169 7.32 -9.26 13.49
C GLY A 169 5.87 -9.72 13.27
N ILE A 170 5.22 -9.30 12.16
CA ILE A 170 3.81 -9.63 11.90
C ILE A 170 3.73 -10.80 10.94
N LEU A 171 3.01 -11.83 11.37
CA LEU A 171 2.66 -12.99 10.56
C LEU A 171 1.18 -12.92 10.16
N ILE A 172 0.90 -13.16 8.89
CA ILE A 172 -0.45 -13.39 8.36
C ILE A 172 -0.50 -14.82 7.80
N ALA A 173 -1.47 -15.61 8.23
CA ALA A 173 -1.74 -16.94 7.67
C ALA A 173 -3.16 -16.97 7.10
N ARG A 174 -3.28 -17.36 5.84
CA ARG A 174 -4.53 -17.37 5.06
C ARG A 174 -4.94 -18.79 4.68
N PRO A 175 -6.24 -19.03 4.44
CA PRO A 175 -6.68 -20.26 3.81
C PRO A 175 -6.16 -20.34 2.37
N ALA A 176 -5.93 -21.54 1.89
CA ALA A 176 -5.61 -21.75 0.47
C ALA A 176 -6.80 -21.38 -0.42
N GLY A 177 -6.52 -20.79 -1.58
CA GLY A 177 -7.55 -20.51 -2.57
C GLY A 177 -8.28 -21.77 -2.99
N GLY A 178 -9.60 -21.68 -3.22
CA GLY A 178 -10.44 -22.80 -3.64
C GLY A 178 -10.78 -23.82 -2.54
N THR A 179 -10.35 -23.60 -1.29
CA THR A 179 -10.75 -24.46 -0.15
C THR A 179 -12.02 -23.95 0.52
N SER A 180 -12.72 -24.84 1.25
CA SER A 180 -13.85 -24.44 2.11
C SER A 180 -13.42 -23.78 3.41
N CYS A 181 -12.12 -23.82 3.73
CA CYS A 181 -11.58 -23.14 4.91
C CYS A 181 -11.69 -21.63 4.72
N ARG A 182 -12.27 -20.96 5.70
CA ARG A 182 -12.42 -19.50 5.73
C ARG A 182 -11.68 -18.86 6.90
N LEU A 183 -10.92 -19.64 7.66
CA LEU A 183 -10.20 -19.19 8.83
C LEU A 183 -8.86 -18.58 8.42
N ALA A 184 -8.59 -17.36 8.89
CA ALA A 184 -7.32 -16.69 8.76
C ALA A 184 -6.86 -16.16 10.11
N ILE A 185 -5.56 -16.07 10.31
CA ILE A 185 -4.94 -15.64 11.57
C ILE A 185 -3.84 -14.62 11.26
N SER A 186 -3.75 -13.63 12.12
CA SER A 186 -2.61 -12.73 12.21
C SER A 186 -2.04 -12.75 13.63
N ALA A 187 -0.74 -12.64 13.76
CA ALA A 187 -0.07 -12.51 15.06
C ALA A 187 1.05 -11.47 14.96
N LYS A 188 1.18 -10.65 16.01
CA LYS A 188 2.23 -9.64 16.13
C LYS A 188 3.23 -10.03 17.22
N GLY A 189 4.48 -10.23 16.80
CA GLY A 189 5.67 -10.34 17.64
C GLY A 189 6.49 -9.05 17.55
N GLY A 190 7.81 -9.20 17.40
CA GLY A 190 8.71 -8.06 17.18
C GLY A 190 8.99 -7.26 18.45
N THR A 191 8.85 -5.94 18.38
CA THR A 191 9.18 -5.01 19.46
C THR A 191 8.10 -3.96 19.64
N ASN A 192 7.94 -3.44 20.85
CA ASN A 192 7.10 -2.27 21.14
C ASN A 192 7.85 -0.93 20.93
N ALA A 193 9.03 -0.93 20.35
CA ALA A 193 9.81 0.27 20.02
C ALA A 193 9.52 0.78 18.59
N GLU A 194 8.29 0.66 18.14
CA GLU A 194 7.80 1.15 16.85
C GLU A 194 7.17 2.54 17.00
N ASN A 195 7.17 3.32 15.93
CA ASN A 195 6.39 4.54 15.86
C ASN A 195 4.90 4.18 15.94
N HIS A 196 4.11 5.01 16.65
CA HIS A 196 2.68 4.77 16.89
C HIS A 196 2.36 3.41 17.52
N ASN A 197 3.26 2.94 18.39
CA ASN A 197 3.11 1.66 19.08
C ASN A 197 1.99 1.72 20.15
N HIS A 198 1.12 0.71 20.14
CA HIS A 198 0.05 0.48 21.12
C HIS A 198 0.34 -0.69 22.07
N ASN A 199 1.59 -1.13 22.18
CA ASN A 199 2.00 -2.31 22.93
C ASN A 199 1.41 -3.63 22.40
N ASP A 200 1.26 -3.74 21.09
CA ASP A 200 0.60 -4.86 20.40
C ASP A 200 1.43 -6.14 20.37
N VAL A 201 2.64 -6.16 20.91
CA VAL A 201 3.46 -7.39 20.96
C VAL A 201 2.75 -8.48 21.77
N GLY A 202 2.49 -9.61 21.11
CA GLY A 202 1.67 -10.69 21.67
C GLY A 202 0.20 -10.66 21.24
N SER A 203 -0.25 -9.58 20.59
CA SER A 203 -1.61 -9.50 20.03
C SER A 203 -1.78 -10.44 18.85
N TYR A 204 -2.99 -10.94 18.66
CA TYR A 204 -3.36 -11.75 17.50
C TYR A 204 -4.79 -11.41 17.06
N ALA A 205 -5.06 -11.66 15.79
CA ALA A 205 -6.39 -11.54 15.22
C ALA A 205 -6.80 -12.82 14.52
N VAL A 206 -8.09 -13.17 14.63
CA VAL A 206 -8.70 -14.31 13.96
C VAL A 206 -9.85 -13.80 13.11
N ALA A 207 -9.84 -14.14 11.83
CA ALA A 207 -10.93 -13.82 10.91
C ALA A 207 -11.61 -15.11 10.40
N LEU A 208 -12.93 -15.06 10.28
CA LEU A 208 -13.73 -16.10 9.64
C LEU A 208 -14.51 -15.49 8.46
N GLY A 209 -14.04 -15.76 7.25
CA GLY A 209 -14.58 -15.09 6.07
C GLY A 209 -14.37 -13.59 6.10
N SER A 210 -15.43 -12.81 6.04
CA SER A 210 -15.40 -11.34 6.05
C SER A 210 -15.46 -10.70 7.45
N GLU A 211 -15.44 -11.50 8.51
CA GLU A 211 -15.61 -11.02 9.87
C GLU A 211 -14.37 -11.24 10.73
N THR A 212 -13.99 -10.25 11.51
CA THR A 212 -12.99 -10.38 12.57
C THR A 212 -13.67 -10.95 13.82
N MET A 213 -13.32 -12.18 14.19
CA MET A 213 -13.89 -12.89 15.34
C MET A 213 -13.16 -12.54 16.64
N VAL A 214 -11.86 -12.38 16.53
CA VAL A 214 -10.97 -11.96 17.63
C VAL A 214 -10.00 -10.93 17.05
N GLY A 215 -9.79 -9.84 17.75
CA GLY A 215 -8.87 -8.80 17.28
C GLY A 215 -8.56 -7.79 18.37
N ASP A 216 -7.50 -7.05 18.15
CA ASP A 216 -7.20 -5.86 18.91
C ASP A 216 -8.18 -4.75 18.54
N GLN A 217 -8.44 -3.85 19.48
CA GLN A 217 -9.34 -2.71 19.22
C GLN A 217 -8.63 -1.55 18.49
N GLY A 218 -7.32 -1.61 18.33
CA GLY A 218 -6.46 -0.58 17.73
C GLY A 218 -6.07 0.51 18.73
#